data_e2a5ce5464bc738420bf11c65601787e
#
_entry.id   e2a5ce5464bc738420bf11c65601787e
#
_cell.length_a   1.000
_cell.length_b   1.000
_cell.length_c   1.000
_cell.angle_alpha   90.00
_cell.angle_beta   90.00
_cell.angle_gamma   90.00
#
_symmetry.space_group_name_H-M   'P 1'
#
loop_
_entity.id
_entity.type
_entity.pdbx_description
1 polymer ?
#
loop_
_entity_poly.entity_id
_entity_poly.type
_entity_poly.pdbx_seq_one_letter_code
_entity_poly.pdbx_strand_id
1 'polypeptide(L)'
;VSMENGARNGEKLRAGVLSMARDGAERGLVESAFLDWLEDECRVGFPWSMIDKITPHPSERVQEELGRLGVADMAIARTNTGTLIAPFVNAEITEYLVLEDAFPNGRPALEGAGVYLTDRTTVEKAEKMKVGTCLNPLHTALAVYGCLLGYTSIAAEMGDADLKALVEHIAAESLPVVEDPGIL
;
A
#
# COMPACT_ATOMS: atom_id res chain seq x y z
N VAL A 1 8.62 -8.77 2.37
CA VAL A 1 8.24 -7.38 2.05
C VAL A 1 6.78 -7.16 2.42
N SER A 2 6.49 -6.11 3.18
CA SER A 2 5.10 -5.68 3.40
C SER A 2 4.61 -4.92 2.17
N MET A 3 3.40 -5.21 1.73
CA MET A 3 2.71 -4.49 0.66
C MET A 3 1.54 -3.67 1.21
N GLU A 4 1.54 -3.42 2.51
CA GLU A 4 0.58 -2.53 3.17
C GLU A 4 1.00 -1.08 3.00
N ASN A 5 0.05 -0.22 2.64
CA ASN A 5 0.26 1.21 2.52
C ASN A 5 0.24 1.88 3.89
N GLY A 6 1.35 1.82 4.60
CA GLY A 6 1.50 2.42 5.93
C GLY A 6 2.95 2.77 6.22
N ALA A 7 3.15 3.93 6.82
CA ALA A 7 4.47 4.39 7.21
C ALA A 7 5.23 3.31 8.01
N ARG A 8 6.48 3.08 7.63
CA ARG A 8 7.38 2.11 8.28
C ARG A 8 6.81 0.70 8.33
N ASN A 9 6.18 0.26 7.26
CA ASN A 9 5.50 -1.03 7.20
C ASN A 9 6.43 -2.23 7.47
N GLY A 10 7.67 -2.21 6.99
CA GLY A 10 8.67 -3.24 7.26
C GLY A 10 9.06 -3.32 8.74
N GLU A 11 9.18 -2.17 9.43
CA GLU A 11 9.42 -2.13 10.88
C GLU A 11 8.26 -2.74 11.67
N LYS A 12 7.03 -2.38 11.32
CA LYS A 12 5.81 -2.93 11.94
C LYS A 12 5.72 -4.44 11.71
N LEU A 13 6.01 -4.90 10.49
CA LEU A 13 6.05 -6.33 10.17
C LEU A 13 7.11 -7.05 11.01
N ARG A 14 8.32 -6.50 11.09
CA ARG A 14 9.40 -7.05 11.95
C ARG A 14 8.95 -7.17 13.40
N ALA A 15 8.40 -6.10 13.97
CA ALA A 15 7.93 -6.10 15.34
C ALA A 15 6.85 -7.18 15.59
N GLY A 16 5.89 -7.32 14.68
CA GLY A 16 4.86 -8.35 14.76
C GLY A 16 5.42 -9.77 14.70
N VAL A 17 6.30 -10.04 13.73
CA VAL A 17 6.94 -11.35 13.56
C VAL A 17 7.77 -11.72 14.78
N LEU A 18 8.59 -10.81 15.29
CA LEU A 18 9.41 -11.04 16.48
C LEU A 18 8.55 -11.24 17.74
N SER A 19 7.45 -10.50 17.89
CA SER A 19 6.52 -10.69 19.00
C SER A 19 5.91 -12.08 18.99
N MET A 20 5.45 -12.55 17.82
CA MET A 20 4.89 -13.90 17.66
C MET A 20 5.95 -14.99 17.92
N ALA A 21 7.17 -14.79 17.45
CA ALA A 21 8.26 -15.74 17.66
C ALA A 21 8.65 -15.85 19.13
N ARG A 22 8.66 -14.74 19.88
CA ARG A 22 8.92 -14.73 21.33
C ARG A 22 7.82 -15.49 22.11
N ASP A 23 6.55 -15.20 21.82
CA ASP A 23 5.44 -15.93 22.42
C ASP A 23 5.50 -17.43 22.09
N GLY A 24 5.85 -17.77 20.84
CA GLY A 24 6.07 -19.16 20.43
C GLY A 24 7.20 -19.85 21.17
N ALA A 25 8.33 -19.16 21.40
CA ALA A 25 9.45 -19.70 22.17
C ALA A 25 9.11 -19.88 23.64
N GLU A 26 8.43 -18.90 24.26
CA GLU A 26 7.95 -19.00 25.64
C GLU A 26 6.99 -20.18 25.88
N ARG A 27 6.19 -20.50 24.87
CA ARG A 27 5.27 -21.67 24.90
C ARG A 27 5.94 -22.99 24.48
N GLY A 28 7.21 -22.96 24.10
CA GLY A 28 7.92 -24.16 23.62
C GLY A 28 7.45 -24.66 22.26
N LEU A 29 6.82 -23.80 21.46
CA LEU A 29 6.36 -24.12 20.10
C LEU A 29 7.48 -24.00 19.06
N VAL A 30 8.48 -23.17 19.33
CA VAL A 30 9.68 -22.99 18.52
C VAL A 30 10.92 -22.94 19.41
N GLU A 31 12.08 -23.27 18.87
CA GLU A 31 13.35 -23.16 19.58
C GLU A 31 13.80 -21.69 19.70
N SER A 32 14.52 -21.33 20.78
CA SER A 32 15.06 -19.98 20.95
C SER A 32 15.99 -19.56 19.82
N ALA A 33 16.75 -20.51 19.27
CA ALA A 33 17.61 -20.28 18.12
C ALA A 33 16.86 -19.75 16.87
N PHE A 34 15.55 -20.00 16.76
CA PHE A 34 14.72 -19.43 15.71
C PHE A 34 14.53 -17.93 15.89
N LEU A 35 14.40 -17.46 17.14
CA LEU A 35 14.32 -16.03 17.42
C LEU A 35 15.63 -15.33 17.07
N ASP A 36 16.78 -15.90 17.48
CA ASP A 36 18.11 -15.38 17.14
C ASP A 36 18.30 -15.29 15.62
N TRP A 37 17.80 -16.29 14.88
CA TRP A 37 17.85 -16.32 13.43
C TRP A 37 16.98 -15.23 12.80
N LEU A 38 15.80 -14.95 13.34
CA LEU A 38 14.91 -13.88 12.86
C LEU A 38 15.44 -12.48 13.17
N GLU A 39 16.21 -12.31 14.24
CA GLU A 39 16.80 -11.03 14.64
C GLU A 39 18.06 -10.70 13.84
N ASP A 40 18.72 -11.70 13.23
CA ASP A 40 19.91 -11.53 12.41
C ASP A 40 19.58 -10.90 11.05
N GLU A 41 19.87 -9.61 10.92
CA GLU A 41 19.59 -8.84 9.68
C GLU A 41 20.44 -9.31 8.47
N CYS A 42 21.50 -10.10 8.70
CA CYS A 42 22.26 -10.74 7.62
C CYS A 42 21.52 -11.97 7.04
N ARG A 43 20.50 -12.45 7.71
CA ARG A 43 19.72 -13.63 7.32
C ARG A 43 18.29 -13.30 6.94
N VAL A 44 17.65 -12.40 7.70
CA VAL A 44 16.25 -12.06 7.50
C VAL A 44 16.09 -10.55 7.36
N GLY A 45 15.67 -10.13 6.17
CA GLY A 45 15.37 -8.73 5.88
C GLY A 45 13.88 -8.43 6.04
N PHE A 46 13.59 -7.24 6.56
CA PHE A 46 12.24 -6.67 6.60
C PHE A 46 12.24 -5.33 5.85
N PRO A 47 12.46 -5.35 4.53
CA PRO A 47 12.57 -4.12 3.76
C PRO A 47 11.27 -3.32 3.83
N TRP A 48 11.43 -2.01 3.93
CA TRP A 48 10.33 -1.07 3.88
C TRP A 48 9.86 -0.94 2.44
N SER A 49 8.57 -0.65 2.27
CA SER A 49 8.02 -0.35 0.97
C SER A 49 7.10 0.86 1.02
N MET A 50 7.04 1.59 -0.08
CA MET A 50 5.96 2.50 -0.38
C MET A 50 5.25 1.97 -1.62
N ILE A 51 3.99 1.68 -1.48
CA ILE A 51 3.09 1.30 -2.57
C ILE A 51 1.92 2.27 -2.61
N ASP A 52 1.60 2.73 -3.80
CA ASP A 52 0.43 3.54 -4.05
C ASP A 52 -0.39 2.88 -5.16
N LYS A 53 -1.28 2.00 -4.73
CA LYS A 53 -2.16 1.23 -5.60
C LYS A 53 -3.51 1.03 -4.92
N ILE A 54 -4.55 1.61 -5.47
CA ILE A 54 -5.92 1.40 -4.97
C ILE A 54 -6.49 0.13 -5.59
N THR A 55 -6.99 -0.74 -4.73
CA THR A 55 -7.64 -2.01 -5.10
C THR A 55 -9.09 -2.00 -4.59
N PRO A 56 -10.04 -1.49 -5.37
CA PRO A 56 -11.44 -1.46 -4.99
C PRO A 56 -12.04 -2.88 -4.95
N HIS A 57 -13.26 -2.98 -4.45
CA HIS A 57 -14.01 -4.24 -4.47
C HIS A 57 -14.05 -4.85 -5.88
N PRO A 58 -14.09 -6.21 -5.98
CA PRO A 58 -14.16 -6.89 -7.27
C PRO A 58 -15.31 -6.36 -8.13
N SER A 59 -15.04 -6.11 -9.41
CA SER A 59 -15.97 -5.56 -10.37
C SER A 59 -16.50 -6.64 -11.31
N GLU A 60 -17.81 -6.76 -11.46
CA GLU A 60 -18.45 -7.66 -12.43
C GLU A 60 -17.99 -7.37 -13.86
N ARG A 61 -17.80 -6.08 -14.19
CA ARG A 61 -17.26 -5.68 -15.49
C ARG A 61 -15.89 -6.28 -15.77
N VAL A 62 -15.00 -6.30 -14.77
CA VAL A 62 -13.65 -6.88 -14.90
C VAL A 62 -13.75 -8.41 -15.03
N GLN A 63 -14.64 -9.06 -14.27
CA GLN A 63 -14.92 -10.49 -14.41
C GLN A 63 -15.36 -10.85 -15.84
N GLU A 64 -16.30 -10.10 -16.41
CA GLU A 64 -16.78 -10.31 -17.78
C GLU A 64 -15.66 -10.11 -18.82
N GLU A 65 -14.84 -9.09 -18.66
CA GLU A 65 -13.71 -8.79 -19.55
C GLU A 65 -12.67 -9.92 -19.52
N LEU A 66 -12.31 -10.40 -18.34
CA LEU A 66 -11.42 -11.57 -18.17
C LEU A 66 -12.01 -12.83 -18.84
N GLY A 67 -13.33 -13.05 -18.69
CA GLY A 67 -14.02 -14.14 -19.37
C GLY A 67 -13.97 -14.03 -20.89
N ARG A 68 -14.11 -12.82 -21.46
CA ARG A 68 -13.94 -12.58 -22.91
C ARG A 68 -12.51 -12.85 -23.39
N LEU A 69 -11.53 -12.61 -22.52
CA LEU A 69 -10.12 -12.93 -22.79
C LEU A 69 -9.78 -14.42 -22.61
N GLY A 70 -10.77 -15.26 -22.25
CA GLY A 70 -10.60 -16.70 -22.07
C GLY A 70 -10.00 -17.10 -20.73
N VAL A 71 -9.96 -16.21 -19.74
CA VAL A 71 -9.52 -16.55 -18.37
C VAL A 71 -10.66 -17.23 -17.64
N ALA A 72 -10.49 -18.50 -17.28
CA ALA A 72 -11.51 -19.30 -16.59
C ALA A 72 -11.55 -19.01 -15.07
N ASP A 73 -12.65 -19.42 -14.43
CA ASP A 73 -12.82 -19.44 -12.98
C ASP A 73 -12.70 -18.08 -12.27
N MET A 74 -13.10 -17.00 -12.94
CA MET A 74 -13.05 -15.63 -12.44
C MET A 74 -14.32 -15.20 -11.69
N ALA A 75 -15.08 -16.12 -11.11
CA ALA A 75 -16.33 -15.80 -10.43
C ALA A 75 -16.11 -15.02 -9.12
N ILE A 76 -16.85 -13.92 -8.96
CA ILE A 76 -16.91 -13.18 -7.70
C ILE A 76 -17.73 -13.99 -6.69
N ALA A 77 -17.20 -14.19 -5.50
CA ALA A 77 -17.85 -14.88 -4.41
C ALA A 77 -18.08 -13.94 -3.22
N ARG A 78 -19.09 -14.27 -2.40
CA ARG A 78 -19.37 -13.55 -1.16
C ARG A 78 -19.03 -14.45 0.03
N THR A 79 -18.24 -13.94 0.95
CA THR A 79 -17.92 -14.64 2.21
C THR A 79 -19.12 -14.68 3.16
N ASN A 80 -19.03 -15.49 4.20
CA ASN A 80 -20.05 -15.55 5.27
C ASN A 80 -20.23 -14.22 6.01
N THR A 81 -19.20 -13.35 6.00
CA THR A 81 -19.25 -12.01 6.59
C THR A 81 -19.75 -10.94 5.61
N GLY A 82 -20.10 -11.33 4.38
CA GLY A 82 -20.64 -10.42 3.37
C GLY A 82 -19.57 -9.75 2.49
N THR A 83 -18.28 -10.01 2.72
CA THR A 83 -17.20 -9.46 1.91
C THR A 83 -17.15 -10.09 0.52
N LEU A 84 -16.97 -9.28 -0.52
CA LEU A 84 -16.74 -9.76 -1.87
C LEU A 84 -15.28 -10.15 -2.04
N ILE A 85 -15.06 -11.33 -2.60
CA ILE A 85 -13.73 -11.84 -2.98
C ILE A 85 -13.75 -12.34 -4.43
N ALA A 86 -12.61 -12.29 -5.09
CA ALA A 86 -12.46 -12.78 -6.45
C ALA A 86 -11.04 -13.35 -6.66
N PRO A 87 -10.83 -14.25 -7.61
CA PRO A 87 -9.50 -14.73 -7.99
C PRO A 87 -8.72 -13.72 -8.87
N PHE A 88 -9.18 -12.50 -8.95
CA PHE A 88 -8.51 -11.38 -9.61
C PHE A 88 -8.55 -10.13 -8.73
N VAL A 89 -7.69 -9.17 -9.04
CA VAL A 89 -7.65 -7.86 -8.43
C VAL A 89 -7.86 -6.82 -9.53
N ASN A 90 -8.90 -6.00 -9.39
CA ASN A 90 -9.00 -4.80 -10.21
C ASN A 90 -8.31 -3.65 -9.47
N ALA A 91 -7.50 -2.89 -10.19
CA ALA A 91 -6.71 -1.80 -9.65
C ALA A 91 -6.68 -0.64 -10.65
N GLU A 92 -6.31 0.52 -10.18
CA GLU A 92 -6.05 1.67 -11.05
C GLU A 92 -4.84 1.41 -11.97
N ILE A 93 -4.75 2.18 -13.07
CA ILE A 93 -3.65 2.07 -14.04
C ILE A 93 -2.33 2.52 -13.42
N THR A 94 -2.36 3.56 -12.57
CA THR A 94 -1.17 4.10 -11.92
C THR A 94 -0.46 3.04 -11.10
N GLU A 95 0.84 2.87 -11.34
CA GLU A 95 1.72 1.96 -10.64
C GLU A 95 2.90 2.72 -10.07
N TYR A 96 3.13 2.54 -8.77
CA TYR A 96 4.26 3.14 -8.10
C TYR A 96 4.67 2.29 -6.90
N LEU A 97 5.84 1.70 -6.98
CA LEU A 97 6.40 0.87 -5.93
C LEU A 97 7.86 1.25 -5.68
N VAL A 98 8.13 1.67 -4.46
CA VAL A 98 9.49 1.93 -3.96
C VAL A 98 9.80 0.93 -2.87
N LEU A 99 10.93 0.24 -2.97
CA LEU A 99 11.39 -0.75 -2.00
C LEU A 99 12.76 -0.41 -1.45
N GLU A 100 12.93 -0.62 -0.17
CA GLU A 100 14.26 -0.67 0.44
C GLU A 100 15.03 -1.89 -0.12
N ASP A 101 16.23 -1.66 -0.66
CA ASP A 101 17.09 -2.73 -1.18
C ASP A 101 17.84 -3.46 -0.06
N ALA A 102 17.10 -4.04 0.87
CA ALA A 102 17.59 -4.77 2.04
C ALA A 102 17.22 -6.26 1.97
N PHE A 103 17.81 -6.97 1.02
CA PHE A 103 17.58 -8.38 0.73
C PHE A 103 18.85 -9.21 1.00
N PRO A 104 19.07 -9.71 2.22
CA PRO A 104 20.32 -10.39 2.59
C PRO A 104 20.59 -11.67 1.78
N ASN A 105 19.54 -12.29 1.24
CA ASN A 105 19.65 -13.52 0.44
C ASN A 105 19.54 -13.26 -1.08
N GLY A 106 19.67 -12.00 -1.50
CA GLY A 106 19.44 -11.61 -2.89
C GLY A 106 17.95 -11.49 -3.23
N ARG A 107 17.67 -10.97 -4.43
CA ARG A 107 16.34 -10.73 -4.95
C ARG A 107 16.30 -10.85 -6.48
N PRO A 108 15.11 -11.03 -7.09
CA PRO A 108 14.94 -10.86 -8.53
C PRO A 108 15.26 -9.42 -8.98
N ALA A 109 15.51 -9.23 -10.28
CA ALA A 109 15.72 -7.93 -10.90
C ALA A 109 14.39 -7.17 -11.03
N LEU A 110 13.86 -6.69 -9.89
CA LEU A 110 12.55 -6.01 -9.80
C LEU A 110 12.53 -4.66 -10.52
N GLU A 111 13.68 -4.01 -10.65
CA GLU A 111 13.88 -2.79 -11.42
C GLU A 111 13.47 -2.96 -12.89
N GLY A 112 13.61 -4.14 -13.45
CA GLY A 112 13.15 -4.49 -14.80
C GLY A 112 11.62 -4.45 -14.96
N ALA A 113 10.89 -4.50 -13.84
CA ALA A 113 9.43 -4.35 -13.79
C ALA A 113 8.99 -2.94 -13.33
N GLY A 114 9.90 -1.96 -13.28
CA GLY A 114 9.59 -0.58 -12.90
C GLY A 114 9.56 -0.31 -11.40
N VAL A 115 10.06 -1.25 -10.58
CA VAL A 115 10.18 -1.05 -9.13
C VAL A 115 11.41 -0.17 -8.82
N TYR A 116 11.21 0.86 -8.04
CA TYR A 116 12.31 1.70 -7.53
C TYR A 116 12.93 1.04 -6.31
N LEU A 117 14.22 0.69 -6.42
CA LEU A 117 15.00 0.11 -5.32
C LEU A 117 15.96 1.17 -4.78
N THR A 118 15.92 1.39 -3.47
CA THR A 118 16.65 2.48 -2.84
C THR A 118 16.95 2.21 -1.36
N ASP A 119 17.46 3.18 -0.64
CA ASP A 119 17.63 3.10 0.80
C ASP A 119 16.35 3.41 1.58
N ARG A 120 16.33 3.00 2.85
CA ARG A 120 15.20 3.16 3.77
C ARG A 120 14.73 4.61 3.91
N THR A 121 15.66 5.56 3.97
CA THR A 121 15.36 6.98 4.12
C THR A 121 14.59 7.51 2.92
N THR A 122 14.99 7.11 1.73
CA THR A 122 14.32 7.48 0.48
C THR A 122 12.92 6.85 0.38
N VAL A 123 12.74 5.59 0.83
CA VAL A 123 11.41 4.98 0.93
C VAL A 123 10.51 5.78 1.88
N GLU A 124 11.02 6.19 3.05
CA GLU A 124 10.25 7.01 4.00
C GLU A 124 9.87 8.38 3.42
N LYS A 125 10.78 9.03 2.69
CA LYS A 125 10.49 10.29 2.00
C LYS A 125 9.43 10.12 0.91
N ALA A 126 9.53 9.06 0.11
CA ALA A 126 8.56 8.75 -0.93
C ALA A 126 7.16 8.50 -0.33
N GLU A 127 7.08 7.78 0.80
CA GLU A 127 5.82 7.56 1.52
C GLU A 127 5.23 8.87 2.06
N LYS A 128 6.04 9.69 2.74
CA LYS A 128 5.60 10.99 3.25
C LYS A 128 5.11 11.92 2.14
N MET A 129 5.84 11.99 1.04
CA MET A 129 5.46 12.79 -0.13
C MET A 129 4.14 12.29 -0.73
N LYS A 130 4.14 11.02 -1.17
CA LYS A 130 3.03 10.48 -1.98
C LYS A 130 1.78 10.24 -1.14
N VAL A 131 1.90 9.52 -0.03
CA VAL A 131 0.76 9.09 0.78
C VAL A 131 0.41 10.13 1.83
N GLY A 132 1.40 10.58 2.60
CA GLY A 132 1.19 11.47 3.74
C GLY A 132 0.78 12.88 3.35
N THR A 133 1.28 13.40 2.24
CA THR A 133 1.04 14.80 1.83
C THR A 133 0.17 14.92 0.60
N CYS A 134 0.41 14.14 -0.46
CA CYS A 134 -0.32 14.32 -1.72
C CYS A 134 -1.63 13.53 -1.79
N LEU A 135 -1.76 12.38 -1.11
CA LEU A 135 -2.95 11.55 -1.19
C LEU A 135 -3.91 11.76 -0.01
N ASN A 136 -3.48 11.42 1.20
CA ASN A 136 -4.36 11.33 2.35
C ASN A 136 -5.04 12.66 2.74
N PRO A 137 -4.36 13.82 2.78
CA PRO A 137 -5.01 15.08 3.14
C PRO A 137 -6.12 15.46 2.19
N LEU A 138 -5.90 15.30 0.88
CA LEU A 138 -6.90 15.64 -0.14
C LEU A 138 -8.10 14.72 -0.08
N HIS A 139 -7.88 13.40 0.03
CA HIS A 139 -8.95 12.42 0.21
C HIS A 139 -9.74 12.65 1.50
N THR A 140 -9.06 12.96 2.61
CA THR A 140 -9.71 13.22 3.88
C THR A 140 -10.60 14.47 3.80
N ALA A 141 -10.10 15.53 3.18
CA ALA A 141 -10.89 16.76 2.99
C ALA A 141 -12.16 16.47 2.16
N LEU A 142 -12.00 15.80 1.02
CA LEU A 142 -13.13 15.41 0.18
C LEU A 142 -14.12 14.52 0.95
N ALA A 143 -13.65 13.45 1.60
CA ALA A 143 -14.53 12.54 2.32
C ALA A 143 -15.34 13.24 3.43
N VAL A 144 -14.73 14.15 4.18
CA VAL A 144 -15.42 14.87 5.25
C VAL A 144 -16.44 15.87 4.69
N TYR A 145 -16.00 16.78 3.82
CA TYR A 145 -16.86 17.84 3.29
C TYR A 145 -17.86 17.32 2.26
N GLY A 146 -17.46 16.33 1.45
CA GLY A 146 -18.36 15.68 0.51
C GLY A 146 -19.52 14.97 1.21
N CYS A 147 -19.25 14.21 2.27
CA CYS A 147 -20.31 13.59 3.07
C CYS A 147 -21.24 14.63 3.71
N LEU A 148 -20.71 15.76 4.20
CA LEU A 148 -21.54 16.83 4.75
C LEU A 148 -22.44 17.47 3.70
N LEU A 149 -22.02 17.51 2.44
CA LEU A 149 -22.81 18.02 1.31
C LEU A 149 -23.70 16.95 0.67
N GLY A 150 -23.64 15.70 1.15
CA GLY A 150 -24.48 14.60 0.69
C GLY A 150 -23.94 13.82 -0.50
N TYR A 151 -22.67 13.99 -0.85
CA TYR A 151 -22.01 13.18 -1.88
C TYR A 151 -21.70 11.78 -1.35
N THR A 152 -21.61 10.82 -2.27
CA THR A 152 -21.33 9.40 -1.96
C THR A 152 -20.09 8.87 -2.69
N SER A 153 -19.43 9.68 -3.49
CA SER A 153 -18.21 9.30 -4.18
C SER A 153 -17.32 10.50 -4.47
N ILE A 154 -16.01 10.31 -4.33
CA ILE A 154 -14.97 11.30 -4.65
C ILE A 154 -15.10 11.82 -6.10
N ALA A 155 -15.44 10.93 -7.04
CA ALA A 155 -15.63 11.32 -8.43
C ALA A 155 -16.76 12.34 -8.62
N ALA A 156 -17.88 12.20 -7.84
CA ALA A 156 -18.96 13.18 -7.86
C ALA A 156 -18.57 14.49 -7.18
N GLU A 157 -17.84 14.41 -6.07
CA GLU A 157 -17.30 15.55 -5.32
C GLU A 157 -16.39 16.42 -6.19
N MET A 158 -15.54 15.82 -7.02
CA MET A 158 -14.66 16.53 -7.95
C MET A 158 -15.41 17.27 -9.08
N GLY A 159 -16.70 17.01 -9.25
CA GLY A 159 -17.61 17.79 -10.09
C GLY A 159 -18.13 19.06 -9.43
N ASP A 160 -18.03 19.16 -8.09
CA ASP A 160 -18.43 20.32 -7.31
C ASP A 160 -17.30 21.37 -7.30
N ALA A 161 -17.63 22.61 -7.69
CA ALA A 161 -16.64 23.67 -7.85
C ALA A 161 -15.99 24.08 -6.51
N ASP A 162 -16.76 24.08 -5.44
CA ASP A 162 -16.27 24.50 -4.11
C ASP A 162 -15.35 23.41 -3.51
N LEU A 163 -15.73 22.13 -3.63
CA LEU A 163 -14.89 21.02 -3.17
C LEU A 163 -13.59 20.91 -3.99
N LYS A 164 -13.69 21.12 -5.31
CA LYS A 164 -12.51 21.18 -6.17
C LYS A 164 -11.57 22.31 -5.76
N ALA A 165 -12.09 23.52 -5.57
CA ALA A 165 -11.31 24.66 -5.12
C ALA A 165 -10.66 24.40 -3.75
N LEU A 166 -11.38 23.77 -2.82
CA LEU A 166 -10.86 23.39 -1.50
C LEU A 166 -9.61 22.51 -1.62
N VAL A 167 -9.67 21.43 -2.40
CA VAL A 167 -8.52 20.51 -2.53
C VAL A 167 -7.37 21.14 -3.32
N GLU A 168 -7.65 22.03 -4.30
CA GLU A 168 -6.62 22.79 -4.99
C GLU A 168 -5.88 23.76 -4.03
N HIS A 169 -6.59 24.40 -3.11
CA HIS A 169 -5.98 25.22 -2.07
C HIS A 169 -5.15 24.40 -1.10
N ILE A 170 -5.67 23.28 -0.59
CA ILE A 170 -4.92 22.38 0.30
C ILE A 170 -3.64 21.89 -0.39
N ALA A 171 -3.73 21.50 -1.66
CA ALA A 171 -2.57 21.08 -2.43
C ALA A 171 -1.54 22.21 -2.57
N ALA A 172 -1.97 23.43 -2.90
CA ALA A 172 -1.09 24.58 -3.04
C ALA A 172 -0.37 24.95 -1.74
N GLU A 173 -1.03 24.80 -0.59
CA GLU A 173 -0.42 25.02 0.74
C GLU A 173 0.52 23.90 1.15
N SER A 174 0.25 22.67 0.73
CA SER A 174 1.04 21.49 1.07
C SER A 174 2.31 21.34 0.21
N LEU A 175 2.24 21.65 -1.09
CA LEU A 175 3.34 21.47 -2.03
C LEU A 175 4.68 22.10 -1.61
N PRO A 176 4.74 23.31 -1.02
CA PRO A 176 6.01 23.91 -0.61
C PRO A 176 6.74 23.18 0.52
N VAL A 177 6.06 22.30 1.26
CA VAL A 177 6.63 21.52 2.38
C VAL A 177 6.82 20.05 2.06
N VAL A 178 6.48 19.65 0.84
CA VAL A 178 6.73 18.27 0.35
C VAL A 178 8.22 18.04 0.21
N GLU A 179 8.71 16.98 0.84
CA GLU A 179 10.10 16.56 0.70
C GLU A 179 10.26 15.75 -0.60
N ASP A 180 11.13 16.23 -1.51
CA ASP A 180 11.46 15.49 -2.73
C ASP A 180 12.28 14.23 -2.38
N PRO A 181 11.81 13.02 -2.70
CA PRO A 181 12.57 11.80 -2.51
C PRO A 181 13.73 11.64 -3.50
N GLY A 182 13.79 12.41 -4.57
CA GLY A 182 14.87 12.39 -5.57
C GLY A 182 14.92 11.15 -6.46
N ILE A 183 13.78 10.45 -6.62
CA ILE A 183 13.67 9.20 -7.41
C ILE A 183 12.69 9.30 -8.59
N LEU A 184 12.11 10.47 -8.83
CA LEU A 184 11.14 10.74 -9.90
C LEU A 184 11.74 11.65 -10.96
#